data_aff66e5335526b83fedd14ec8940f135
#
_entry.id   aff66e5335526b83fedd14ec8940f135
#
_cell.length_a   1.000
_cell.length_b   1.000
_cell.length_c   1.000
_cell.angle_alpha   90.00
_cell.angle_beta   90.00
_cell.angle_gamma   90.00
#
_symmetry.space_group_name_H-M   'P 1'
#
loop_
_entity.id
_entity.type
_entity.pdbx_description
1 polymer ?
#
loop_
_entity_poly.entity_id
_entity_poly.type
_entity_poly.pdbx_seq_one_letter_code
_entity_poly.pdbx_strand_id
1 'polypeptide(L)'
;MCILFFAINQHPKYPVIICANRDEFHERPTQSMHWWPKDDLLTSDVLAGKDLQAGGTWLGLNKQGRFSALTNFRQPHLFDKNKQSRGELVLHALANQDDEITQQLTQSSSVYNGFNLVFGQLDKLMYFDNVSQKKQLLNSGFHSLCNGALD
;
A
#
# COMPACT_ATOMS: atom_id res chain seq x y z
N MET A 1 10.06 -2.50 -10.67
CA MET A 1 10.46 -2.09 -9.29
C MET A 1 9.62 -0.90 -8.89
N CYS A 2 8.69 -1.06 -7.93
CA CYS A 2 7.89 0.06 -7.46
C CYS A 2 8.71 0.94 -6.52
N ILE A 3 8.46 2.24 -6.55
CA ILE A 3 9.08 3.19 -5.64
C ILE A 3 8.07 4.22 -5.17
N LEU A 4 8.12 4.56 -3.90
CA LEU A 4 7.32 5.58 -3.25
C LEU A 4 8.25 6.58 -2.55
N PHE A 5 7.96 7.85 -2.70
CA PHE A 5 8.59 8.92 -1.94
C PHE A 5 7.52 9.68 -1.17
N PHE A 6 7.82 10.01 0.07
CA PHE A 6 6.95 10.77 0.95
C PHE A 6 7.69 12.00 1.46
N ALA A 7 7.05 13.16 1.39
CA ALA A 7 7.47 14.36 2.09
C ALA A 7 6.36 14.74 3.08
N ILE A 8 6.62 14.55 4.38
CA ILE A 8 5.64 14.76 5.47
C ILE A 8 6.04 16.02 6.23
N ASN A 9 5.19 17.05 6.20
CA ASN A 9 5.41 18.36 6.79
C ASN A 9 6.69 19.06 6.30
N GLN A 10 7.06 18.84 5.02
CA GLN A 10 8.25 19.43 4.40
C GLN A 10 7.90 20.56 3.44
N HIS A 11 6.64 20.91 3.26
CA HIS A 11 6.18 21.97 2.37
C HIS A 11 5.15 22.86 3.07
N PRO A 12 5.24 24.22 2.92
CA PRO A 12 4.41 25.16 3.68
C PRO A 12 2.90 25.08 3.39
N LYS A 13 2.51 24.57 2.20
CA LYS A 13 1.11 24.46 1.77
C LYS A 13 0.59 23.02 1.72
N TYR A 14 1.48 22.06 1.57
CA TYR A 14 1.12 20.65 1.38
C TYR A 14 1.72 19.82 2.51
N PRO A 15 0.92 19.43 3.51
CA PRO A 15 1.41 18.67 4.66
C PRO A 15 1.93 17.29 4.26
N VAL A 16 1.38 16.70 3.19
CA VAL A 16 1.85 15.43 2.64
C VAL A 16 1.97 15.53 1.13
N ILE A 17 3.14 15.14 0.61
CA ILE A 17 3.38 14.95 -0.82
C ILE A 17 3.83 13.52 -1.02
N ILE A 18 3.18 12.80 -1.94
CA ILE A 18 3.49 11.42 -2.27
C ILE A 18 3.77 11.33 -3.77
N CYS A 19 4.95 10.80 -4.11
CA CYS A 19 5.31 10.47 -5.49
C CYS A 19 5.46 8.97 -5.60
N ALA A 20 4.83 8.37 -6.60
CA ALA A 20 4.83 6.93 -6.81
C ALA A 20 5.14 6.56 -8.26
N ASN A 21 5.93 5.51 -8.45
CA ASN A 21 6.08 4.85 -9.73
C ASN A 21 5.84 3.35 -9.58
N ARG A 22 5.00 2.79 -10.44
CA ARG A 22 4.77 1.34 -10.54
C ARG A 22 5.62 0.79 -11.67
N ASP A 23 6.46 -0.17 -11.35
CA ASP A 23 7.25 -0.92 -12.31
C ASP A 23 6.76 -2.38 -12.33
N GLU A 24 6.10 -2.77 -13.42
CA GLU A 24 5.48 -4.07 -13.61
C GLU A 24 5.70 -4.54 -15.05
N PHE A 25 5.51 -5.82 -15.31
CA PHE A 25 5.59 -6.38 -16.66
C PHE A 25 4.56 -5.75 -17.60
N HIS A 26 4.96 -5.42 -18.83
CA HIS A 26 4.09 -4.77 -19.82
C HIS A 26 2.85 -5.63 -20.17
N GLU A 27 3.00 -6.95 -20.11
CA GLU A 27 1.94 -7.91 -20.38
C GLU A 27 0.89 -7.99 -19.26
N ARG A 28 1.16 -7.40 -18.07
CA ARG A 28 0.20 -7.38 -16.95
C ARG A 28 -0.81 -6.25 -17.15
N PRO A 29 -2.05 -6.57 -17.56
CA PRO A 29 -3.02 -5.55 -17.89
C PRO A 29 -3.44 -4.76 -16.64
N THR A 30 -3.49 -3.44 -16.79
CA THR A 30 -3.90 -2.53 -15.72
C THR A 30 -4.86 -1.48 -16.26
N GLN A 31 -5.80 -1.07 -15.43
CA GLN A 31 -6.64 0.08 -15.68
C GLN A 31 -6.04 1.31 -15.00
N SER A 32 -6.04 2.43 -15.70
CA SER A 32 -5.59 3.72 -15.16
C SER A 32 -6.37 4.11 -13.92
N MET A 33 -5.79 4.99 -13.09
CA MET A 33 -6.42 5.50 -11.88
C MET A 33 -7.80 6.11 -12.17
N HIS A 34 -8.81 5.64 -11.46
CA HIS A 34 -10.20 6.08 -11.56
C HIS A 34 -10.91 5.89 -10.22
N TRP A 35 -12.09 6.45 -10.08
CA TRP A 35 -12.93 6.24 -8.90
C TRP A 35 -13.61 4.87 -8.97
N TRP A 36 -13.36 4.03 -7.97
CA TRP A 36 -14.10 2.80 -7.73
C TRP A 36 -15.27 3.15 -6.80
N PRO A 37 -16.51 2.78 -7.15
CA PRO A 37 -17.63 2.99 -6.25
C PRO A 37 -17.49 2.09 -5.01
N LYS A 38 -18.10 2.51 -3.93
CA LYS A 38 -18.24 1.65 -2.74
C LYS A 38 -18.98 0.36 -3.10
N ASP A 39 -18.61 -0.70 -2.48
CA ASP A 39 -19.22 -2.03 -2.58
C ASP A 39 -19.20 -2.74 -1.21
N ASP A 40 -19.38 -4.06 -1.19
CA ASP A 40 -19.38 -4.86 0.05
C ASP A 40 -18.02 -4.81 0.80
N LEU A 41 -16.93 -4.59 0.09
CA LEU A 41 -15.58 -4.46 0.67
C LEU A 41 -15.22 -3.00 0.98
N LEU A 42 -15.56 -2.08 0.08
CA LEU A 42 -15.18 -0.68 0.17
C LEU A 42 -16.27 0.16 0.84
N THR A 43 -15.99 0.67 2.01
CA THR A 43 -16.91 1.53 2.78
C THR A 43 -17.12 2.91 2.17
N SER A 44 -16.27 3.31 1.22
CA SER A 44 -16.35 4.57 0.48
C SER A 44 -15.76 4.44 -0.92
N ASP A 45 -16.02 5.42 -1.79
CA ASP A 45 -15.37 5.50 -3.09
C ASP A 45 -13.85 5.61 -2.92
N VAL A 46 -13.11 4.85 -3.71
CA VAL A 46 -11.64 4.79 -3.72
C VAL A 46 -11.11 5.26 -5.06
N LEU A 47 -10.14 6.15 -5.04
CA LEU A 47 -9.35 6.55 -6.21
C LEU A 47 -8.13 5.64 -6.31
N ALA A 48 -8.09 4.75 -7.30
CA ALA A 48 -7.02 3.78 -7.49
C ALA A 48 -6.91 3.32 -8.96
N GLY A 49 -5.73 2.86 -9.35
CA GLY A 49 -5.57 2.03 -10.54
C GLY A 49 -6.02 0.59 -10.25
N LYS A 50 -6.36 -0.19 -11.27
CA LYS A 50 -6.79 -1.57 -11.09
C LYS A 50 -5.84 -2.54 -11.79
N ASP A 51 -5.40 -3.54 -11.05
CA ASP A 51 -4.73 -4.70 -11.60
C ASP A 51 -5.79 -5.65 -12.19
N LEU A 52 -5.86 -5.74 -13.51
CA LEU A 52 -6.90 -6.53 -14.18
C LEU A 52 -6.63 -8.05 -14.13
N GLN A 53 -5.42 -8.46 -13.75
CA GLN A 53 -5.08 -9.88 -13.57
C GLN A 53 -5.51 -10.39 -12.18
N ALA A 54 -5.24 -9.61 -11.12
CA ALA A 54 -5.50 -10.03 -9.74
C ALA A 54 -6.69 -9.30 -9.08
N GLY A 55 -7.28 -8.31 -9.75
CA GLY A 55 -8.46 -7.58 -9.28
C GLY A 55 -8.20 -6.50 -8.22
N GLY A 56 -7.01 -6.49 -7.59
CA GLY A 56 -6.63 -5.54 -6.55
C GLY A 56 -5.97 -4.26 -7.07
N THR A 57 -5.32 -3.55 -6.17
CA THR A 57 -4.54 -2.35 -6.50
C THR A 57 -3.21 -2.32 -5.74
N TRP A 58 -2.32 -1.41 -6.12
CA TRP A 58 -1.02 -1.18 -5.46
C TRP A 58 -0.95 0.17 -4.73
N LEU A 59 -1.90 1.06 -4.99
CA LEU A 59 -2.02 2.38 -4.37
C LEU A 59 -3.46 2.88 -4.51
N GLY A 60 -3.99 3.43 -3.45
CA GLY A 60 -5.31 4.05 -3.45
C GLY A 60 -5.46 5.11 -2.36
N LEU A 61 -6.46 5.96 -2.57
CA LEU A 61 -6.89 7.00 -1.67
C LEU A 61 -8.42 7.01 -1.63
N ASN A 62 -9.03 7.11 -0.45
CA ASN A 62 -10.47 7.29 -0.34
C ASN A 62 -10.86 8.75 -0.07
N LYS A 63 -12.16 9.05 -0.19
CA LYS A 63 -12.70 10.41 0.04
C LYS A 63 -12.59 10.88 1.49
N GLN A 64 -12.37 9.98 2.44
CA GLN A 64 -12.16 10.29 3.85
C GLN A 64 -10.69 10.60 4.18
N GLY A 65 -9.81 10.66 3.19
CA GLY A 65 -8.40 10.95 3.36
C GLY A 65 -7.55 9.75 3.83
N ARG A 66 -8.09 8.53 3.76
CA ARG A 66 -7.27 7.34 3.99
C ARG A 66 -6.46 7.01 2.74
N PHE A 67 -5.20 6.74 2.95
CA PHE A 67 -4.24 6.32 1.92
C PHE A 67 -3.73 4.91 2.21
N SER A 68 -3.49 4.15 1.16
CA SER A 68 -2.72 2.92 1.26
C SER A 68 -1.91 2.68 -0.02
N ALA A 69 -0.69 2.20 0.16
CA ALA A 69 0.17 1.80 -0.96
C ALA A 69 1.06 0.62 -0.57
N LEU A 70 1.35 -0.22 -1.55
CA LEU A 70 2.09 -1.46 -1.38
C LEU A 70 3.28 -1.52 -2.35
N THR A 71 4.43 -1.96 -1.83
CA THR A 71 5.54 -2.43 -2.66
C THR A 71 5.87 -3.89 -2.34
N ASN A 72 6.42 -4.60 -3.31
CA ASN A 72 6.92 -5.95 -3.09
C ASN A 72 8.22 -5.87 -2.27
N PHE A 73 8.33 -6.63 -1.19
CA PHE A 73 9.62 -6.87 -0.56
C PHE A 73 10.35 -7.98 -1.31
N ARG A 74 11.52 -7.68 -1.85
CA ARG A 74 12.20 -8.59 -2.77
C ARG A 74 12.97 -9.68 -2.03
N GLN A 75 12.44 -10.90 -2.09
CA GLN A 75 13.07 -12.12 -1.56
C GLN A 75 13.01 -13.23 -2.63
N PRO A 76 13.89 -13.21 -3.66
CA PRO A 76 13.77 -14.11 -4.82
C PRO A 76 13.75 -15.59 -4.46
N HIS A 77 14.53 -15.97 -3.44
CA HIS A 77 14.65 -17.38 -3.02
C HIS A 77 13.46 -17.89 -2.18
N LEU A 78 12.60 -16.98 -1.70
CA LEU A 78 11.43 -17.31 -0.87
C LEU A 78 10.11 -17.04 -1.60
N PHE A 79 10.16 -16.68 -2.88
CA PHE A 79 8.95 -16.41 -3.65
C PHE A 79 8.18 -17.69 -3.91
N ASP A 80 6.90 -17.70 -3.52
CA ASP A 80 5.96 -18.79 -3.76
C ASP A 80 4.77 -18.28 -4.58
N LYS A 81 4.59 -18.87 -5.78
CA LYS A 81 3.50 -18.51 -6.70
C LYS A 81 2.10 -18.87 -6.20
N ASN A 82 1.99 -19.75 -5.20
CA ASN A 82 0.73 -20.18 -4.63
C ASN A 82 0.22 -19.25 -3.52
N LYS A 83 1.02 -18.28 -3.08
CA LYS A 83 0.60 -17.30 -2.09
C LYS A 83 -0.41 -16.31 -2.65
N GLN A 84 -1.21 -15.73 -1.75
CA GLN A 84 -2.26 -14.78 -2.09
C GLN A 84 -1.72 -13.49 -2.74
N SER A 85 -2.57 -12.86 -3.55
CA SER A 85 -2.26 -11.55 -4.14
C SER A 85 -2.25 -10.48 -3.05
N ARG A 86 -1.17 -9.68 -3.03
CA ARG A 86 -0.98 -8.60 -2.05
C ARG A 86 -1.85 -7.37 -2.33
N GLY A 87 -2.39 -7.24 -3.56
CA GLY A 87 -3.16 -6.06 -3.97
C GLY A 87 -4.47 -5.87 -3.20
N GLU A 88 -5.01 -6.93 -2.60
CA GLU A 88 -6.19 -6.85 -1.72
C GLU A 88 -5.88 -6.14 -0.39
N LEU A 89 -4.63 -6.23 0.11
CA LEU A 89 -4.23 -5.57 1.36
C LEU A 89 -4.40 -4.04 1.29
N VAL A 90 -4.19 -3.46 0.12
CA VAL A 90 -4.41 -2.01 -0.10
C VAL A 90 -5.90 -1.68 0.07
N LEU A 91 -6.79 -2.47 -0.51
CA LEU A 91 -8.24 -2.27 -0.40
C LEU A 91 -8.72 -2.47 1.04
N HIS A 92 -8.25 -3.51 1.73
CA HIS A 92 -8.54 -3.75 3.15
C HIS A 92 -8.10 -2.58 4.02
N ALA A 93 -6.89 -2.03 3.78
CA ALA A 93 -6.38 -0.90 4.54
C ALA A 93 -7.15 0.42 4.28
N LEU A 94 -7.76 0.56 3.10
CA LEU A 94 -8.63 1.69 2.79
C LEU A 94 -10.03 1.56 3.41
N ALA A 95 -10.49 0.33 3.63
CA ALA A 95 -11.83 0.04 4.13
C ALA A 95 -11.93 -0.02 5.66
N ASN A 96 -10.86 -0.39 6.36
CA ASN A 96 -10.86 -0.68 7.80
C ASN A 96 -10.02 0.31 8.61
N GLN A 97 -10.17 0.26 9.95
CA GLN A 97 -9.40 1.10 10.86
C GLN A 97 -7.95 0.58 11.03
N ASP A 98 -7.03 1.45 11.44
CA ASP A 98 -5.59 1.13 11.54
C ASP A 98 -5.30 -0.02 12.52
N ASP A 99 -6.05 -0.14 13.60
CA ASP A 99 -5.89 -1.21 14.59
C ASP A 99 -6.34 -2.56 14.03
N GLU A 100 -7.45 -2.60 13.29
CA GLU A 100 -7.97 -3.80 12.63
C GLU A 100 -6.98 -4.29 11.58
N ILE A 101 -6.48 -3.40 10.73
CA ILE A 101 -5.45 -3.73 9.72
C ILE A 101 -4.18 -4.20 10.39
N THR A 102 -3.72 -3.52 11.45
CA THR A 102 -2.52 -3.94 12.18
C THR A 102 -2.67 -5.33 12.76
N GLN A 103 -3.81 -5.65 13.36
CA GLN A 103 -4.09 -6.97 13.89
C GLN A 103 -4.10 -8.03 12.79
N GLN A 104 -4.79 -7.78 11.68
CA GLN A 104 -4.81 -8.67 10.52
C GLN A 104 -3.41 -8.93 9.96
N LEU A 105 -2.60 -7.89 9.77
CA LEU A 105 -1.24 -7.99 9.25
C LEU A 105 -0.35 -8.84 10.18
N THR A 106 -0.46 -8.66 11.49
CA THR A 106 0.32 -9.42 12.47
C THR A 106 -0.07 -10.90 12.48
N GLN A 107 -1.35 -11.22 12.32
CA GLN A 107 -1.86 -12.59 12.40
C GLN A 107 -1.75 -13.37 11.08
N SER A 108 -1.91 -12.70 9.94
CA SER A 108 -2.15 -13.36 8.66
C SER A 108 -1.16 -13.01 7.56
N SER A 109 -0.14 -12.18 7.82
CA SER A 109 0.78 -11.72 6.77
C SER A 109 1.62 -12.83 6.12
N SER A 110 1.73 -13.99 6.77
CA SER A 110 2.47 -15.17 6.26
C SER A 110 1.85 -15.81 5.01
N VAL A 111 0.56 -15.56 4.74
CA VAL A 111 -0.12 -16.09 3.53
C VAL A 111 0.31 -15.37 2.26
N TYR A 112 1.00 -14.24 2.37
CA TYR A 112 1.52 -13.44 1.27
C TYR A 112 3.03 -13.61 1.08
N ASN A 113 3.51 -13.37 -0.14
CA ASN A 113 4.93 -13.12 -0.37
C ASN A 113 5.36 -11.82 0.31
N GLY A 114 6.67 -11.60 0.44
CA GLY A 114 7.23 -10.39 1.07
C GLY A 114 6.63 -9.10 0.51
N PHE A 115 6.20 -8.20 1.41
CA PHE A 115 5.63 -6.90 1.05
C PHE A 115 5.95 -5.83 2.09
N ASN A 116 5.85 -4.59 1.63
CA ASN A 116 5.73 -3.38 2.43
C ASN A 116 4.34 -2.79 2.23
N LEU A 117 3.71 -2.32 3.26
CA LEU A 117 2.44 -1.59 3.23
C LEU A 117 2.58 -0.27 3.97
N VAL A 118 2.23 0.83 3.31
CA VAL A 118 1.99 2.12 3.95
C VAL A 118 0.48 2.35 3.97
N PHE A 119 -0.09 2.71 5.10
CA PHE A 119 -1.52 2.89 5.26
C PHE A 119 -1.87 3.85 6.40
N GLY A 120 -3.10 4.34 6.38
CA GLY A 120 -3.64 5.20 7.43
C GLY A 120 -4.24 6.50 6.90
N GLN A 121 -4.57 7.40 7.81
CA GLN A 121 -4.95 8.77 7.44
C GLN A 121 -3.73 9.54 6.94
N LEU A 122 -3.91 10.49 6.01
CA LEU A 122 -2.80 11.25 5.43
C LEU A 122 -1.96 12.00 6.47
N ASP A 123 -2.55 12.38 7.60
CA ASP A 123 -1.84 13.03 8.72
C ASP A 123 -1.16 12.04 9.68
N LYS A 124 -1.44 10.73 9.53
CA LYS A 124 -0.90 9.66 10.39
C LYS A 124 -0.69 8.38 9.59
N LEU A 125 0.34 8.36 8.75
CA LEU A 125 0.69 7.19 7.94
C LEU A 125 1.54 6.20 8.74
N MET A 126 1.16 4.94 8.67
CA MET A 126 1.86 3.80 9.24
C MET A 126 2.57 3.01 8.16
N TYR A 127 3.73 2.48 8.47
CA TYR A 127 4.45 1.50 7.69
C TYR A 127 4.42 0.13 8.38
N PHE A 128 4.28 -0.93 7.57
CA PHE A 128 4.45 -2.31 7.99
C PHE A 128 5.16 -3.12 6.91
N ASP A 129 6.09 -4.02 7.29
CA ASP A 129 6.59 -5.07 6.42
C ASP A 129 6.41 -6.45 7.06
N ASN A 130 6.07 -7.46 6.23
CA ASN A 130 5.86 -8.81 6.72
C ASN A 130 7.13 -9.68 6.78
N VAL A 131 8.27 -9.15 6.38
CA VAL A 131 9.55 -9.87 6.39
C VAL A 131 10.23 -9.72 7.75
N SER A 132 10.41 -8.48 8.21
CA SER A 132 10.95 -8.18 9.53
C SER A 132 9.89 -7.97 10.61
N GLN A 133 8.60 -7.97 10.24
CA GLN A 133 7.46 -7.63 11.12
C GLN A 133 7.59 -6.23 11.72
N LYS A 134 8.32 -5.35 11.03
CA LYS A 134 8.53 -3.99 11.51
C LYS A 134 7.29 -3.15 11.26
N LYS A 135 6.88 -2.44 12.30
CA LYS A 135 5.79 -1.46 12.26
C LYS A 135 6.30 -0.12 12.79
N GLN A 136 6.04 0.96 12.08
CA GLN A 136 6.39 2.30 12.52
C GLN A 136 5.50 3.37 11.92
N LEU A 137 5.37 4.50 12.62
CA LEU A 137 4.76 5.72 12.11
C LEU A 137 5.75 6.41 11.15
N LEU A 138 5.26 6.94 10.03
CA LEU A 138 6.03 7.87 9.21
C LEU A 138 6.01 9.25 9.87
N ASN A 139 7.14 9.64 10.45
CA ASN A 139 7.28 10.94 11.10
C ASN A 139 7.46 12.07 10.07
N SER A 140 7.48 13.32 10.55
CA SER A 140 7.86 14.47 9.74
C SER A 140 9.24 14.27 9.14
N GLY A 141 9.37 14.49 7.81
CA GLY A 141 10.61 14.25 7.07
C GLY A 141 10.39 13.77 5.66
N PHE A 142 11.46 13.34 5.01
CA PHE A 142 11.44 12.65 3.72
C PHE A 142 11.64 11.16 3.96
N HIS A 143 10.84 10.35 3.27
CA HIS A 143 10.95 8.89 3.31
C HIS A 143 10.93 8.32 1.90
N SER A 144 11.58 7.18 1.74
CA SER A 144 11.57 6.42 0.49
C SER A 144 11.28 4.95 0.76
N LEU A 145 10.52 4.33 -0.11
CA LEU A 145 10.17 2.92 -0.03
C LEU A 145 10.25 2.28 -1.40
N CYS A 146 11.07 1.26 -1.51
CA CYS A 146 11.21 0.50 -2.74
C CYS A 146 10.89 -1.00 -2.50
N ASN A 147 11.79 -1.90 -2.92
CA ASN A 147 11.63 -3.35 -2.76
C ASN A 147 12.44 -3.93 -1.58
N GLY A 148 12.90 -3.08 -0.68
CA GLY A 148 13.57 -3.38 0.58
C GLY A 148 12.83 -2.77 1.76
N ALA A 149 13.52 -2.57 2.87
CA ALA A 149 12.99 -1.85 4.02
C ALA A 149 12.74 -0.35 3.70
N LEU A 150 11.96 0.31 4.55
CA LEU A 150 11.75 1.76 4.51
C LEU A 150 13.07 2.48 4.87
N ASP A 151 13.44 3.50 4.05
CA ASP A 151 14.63 4.39 4.13
C ASP A 151 15.97 3.70 3.97
#